data_75b21899297aa1b132a14b6d40c3b112
#
_entry.id   75b21899297aa1b132a14b6d40c3b112
#
_cell.length_a   1.000
_cell.length_b   1.000
_cell.length_c   1.000
_cell.angle_alpha   90.00
_cell.angle_beta   90.00
_cell.angle_gamma   90.00
#
_symmetry.space_group_name_H-M   'P 1'
#
loop_
_entity.id
_entity.type
_entity.pdbx_description
1 polymer ?
#
loop_
_entity_poly.entity_id
_entity_poly.type
_entity_poly.pdbx_seq_one_letter_code
_entity_poly.pdbx_strand_id
1 'polypeptide(L)'
;MREVYGDGFHLVGLYCPRDERERHLKLQYGMSQDEIDTLIGRDDKEPSALGQYVRETFHLSDVFFRINADGGGIDEAVERWINLLFGLAIHSPTFEEFGMFQAYGASQRSAQLSRQVGASILTDRGDVIAVGTNEVPRAGGGQYWEGDRRDDRDHKRKLDSNDEIIREILLEALGATVDGWNSMGTAERTSLFEQTKTKLKGSRLLSLTEFXXVSVRRATLYCTTFPCHNCAKHIVSAGIKKVVYVEPYPKSLSSRLHDDSISLDRREANKVTFAPFVGIAPRRYGDLFSMKTSTGIVLQRKDDDGKLIENRIPELRLKMPHFSMFGQERKAAAKLLEKIPKEMS
;
A
#
# COMPACT_ATOMS: atom_id res chain seq x y z
N MET A 1 -12.14 -14.32 -3.38
CA MET A 1 -11.13 -15.30 -3.85
C MET A 1 -10.28 -15.81 -2.69
N ARG A 2 -9.57 -14.97 -1.92
CA ARG A 2 -8.75 -15.45 -0.77
C ARG A 2 -9.58 -16.20 0.28
N GLU A 3 -10.83 -15.79 0.52
CA GLU A 3 -11.74 -16.50 1.45
C GLU A 3 -12.03 -17.95 1.03
N VAL A 4 -12.00 -18.19 -0.29
CA VAL A 4 -12.33 -19.50 -0.88
C VAL A 4 -11.08 -20.38 -1.03
N TYR A 5 -10.02 -19.81 -1.61
CA TYR A 5 -8.85 -20.57 -2.05
C TYR A 5 -7.64 -20.43 -1.11
N GLY A 6 -7.75 -19.58 -0.09
CA GLY A 6 -6.66 -19.37 0.87
C GLY A 6 -5.34 -19.02 0.20
N ASP A 7 -4.28 -19.69 0.58
CA ASP A 7 -2.93 -19.51 0.02
C ASP A 7 -2.76 -20.09 -1.39
N GLY A 8 -3.76 -20.82 -1.90
CA GLY A 8 -3.77 -21.24 -3.30
C GLY A 8 -4.19 -20.13 -4.28
N PHE A 9 -4.66 -18.99 -3.78
CA PHE A 9 -5.00 -17.83 -4.62
C PHE A 9 -3.81 -16.85 -4.64
N HIS A 10 -3.37 -16.52 -5.82
CA HIS A 10 -2.28 -15.57 -6.04
C HIS A 10 -2.76 -14.38 -6.85
N LEU A 11 -2.70 -13.20 -6.28
CA LEU A 11 -3.05 -11.96 -6.96
C LEU A 11 -1.76 -11.31 -7.49
N VAL A 12 -1.72 -11.07 -8.78
CA VAL A 12 -0.58 -10.45 -9.47
C VAL A 12 -0.93 -8.99 -9.79
N GLY A 13 -0.13 -8.07 -9.31
CA GLY A 13 -0.24 -6.65 -9.65
C GLY A 13 0.68 -6.31 -10.82
N LEU A 14 0.09 -5.79 -11.91
CA LEU A 14 0.86 -5.34 -13.08
C LEU A 14 0.93 -3.82 -13.06
N TYR A 15 2.13 -3.28 -13.18
CA TYR A 15 2.37 -1.84 -13.18
C TYR A 15 3.04 -1.41 -14.49
N CYS A 16 2.44 -0.43 -15.14
CA CYS A 16 3.02 0.26 -16.30
C CYS A 16 2.92 1.77 -16.04
N PRO A 17 4.01 2.53 -16.18
CA PRO A 17 3.96 3.99 -16.02
C PRO A 17 2.89 4.65 -16.88
N ARG A 18 2.24 5.67 -16.33
CA ARG A 18 1.11 6.33 -16.99
C ARG A 18 1.50 6.88 -18.36
N ASP A 19 2.63 7.52 -18.48
CA ASP A 19 3.11 8.10 -19.74
C ASP A 19 3.38 7.05 -20.82
N GLU A 20 3.85 5.86 -20.42
CA GLU A 20 4.03 4.72 -21.33
C GLU A 20 2.67 4.22 -21.83
N ARG A 21 1.68 4.08 -20.92
CA ARG A 21 0.32 3.67 -21.27
C ARG A 21 -0.33 4.70 -22.21
N GLU A 22 -0.25 5.98 -21.89
CA GLU A 22 -0.80 7.06 -22.74
C GLU A 22 -0.19 7.06 -24.13
N ARG A 23 1.13 6.94 -24.22
CA ARG A 23 1.86 6.87 -25.49
C ARG A 23 1.39 5.68 -26.32
N HIS A 24 1.27 4.51 -25.70
CA HIS A 24 0.81 3.29 -26.36
C HIS A 24 -0.62 3.45 -26.91
N LEU A 25 -1.54 3.98 -26.07
CA LEU A 25 -2.93 4.18 -26.47
C LEU A 25 -3.05 5.19 -27.66
N LYS A 26 -2.24 6.23 -27.65
CA LYS A 26 -2.19 7.20 -28.76
C LYS A 26 -1.65 6.59 -30.05
N LEU A 27 -0.50 5.91 -29.96
CA LEU A 27 0.21 5.40 -31.14
C LEU A 27 -0.45 4.14 -31.72
N GLN A 28 -0.91 3.24 -30.88
CA GLN A 28 -1.44 1.93 -31.32
C GLN A 28 -2.95 1.99 -31.65
N TYR A 29 -3.70 2.79 -30.89
CA TYR A 29 -5.17 2.83 -31.04
C TYR A 29 -5.70 4.19 -31.50
N GLY A 30 -4.84 5.19 -31.69
CA GLY A 30 -5.24 6.51 -32.18
C GLY A 30 -6.15 7.31 -31.24
N MET A 31 -6.14 6.97 -29.94
CA MET A 31 -7.04 7.58 -28.95
C MET A 31 -6.66 9.05 -28.66
N SER A 32 -7.68 9.89 -28.54
CA SER A 32 -7.53 11.27 -28.08
C SER A 32 -7.19 11.32 -26.58
N GLN A 33 -6.72 12.45 -26.09
CA GLN A 33 -6.39 12.61 -24.68
C GLN A 33 -7.63 12.42 -23.78
N ASP A 34 -8.79 12.91 -24.18
CA ASP A 34 -10.03 12.80 -23.42
C ASP A 34 -10.48 11.33 -23.29
N GLU A 35 -10.35 10.54 -24.36
CA GLU A 35 -10.64 9.10 -24.34
C GLU A 35 -9.69 8.36 -23.41
N ILE A 36 -8.41 8.71 -23.47
CA ILE A 36 -7.37 8.11 -22.62
C ILE A 36 -7.64 8.42 -21.13
N ASP A 37 -7.92 9.68 -20.80
CA ASP A 37 -8.21 10.08 -19.42
C ASP A 37 -9.48 9.43 -18.88
N THR A 38 -10.49 9.25 -19.74
CA THR A 38 -11.71 8.52 -19.39
C THR A 38 -11.42 7.04 -19.12
N LEU A 39 -10.65 6.39 -19.99
CA LEU A 39 -10.30 4.98 -19.87
C LEU A 39 -9.48 4.73 -18.58
N ILE A 40 -8.42 5.51 -18.38
CA ILE A 40 -7.55 5.38 -17.18
C ILE A 40 -8.36 5.68 -15.90
N GLY A 41 -9.24 6.68 -15.94
CA GLY A 41 -10.10 7.02 -14.81
C GLY A 41 -11.06 5.88 -14.42
N ARG A 42 -11.58 5.17 -15.41
CA ARG A 42 -12.44 4.00 -15.17
C ARG A 42 -11.66 2.84 -14.55
N ASP A 43 -10.45 2.58 -15.04
CA ASP A 43 -9.58 1.55 -14.46
C ASP A 43 -9.26 1.86 -13.00
N ASP A 44 -8.97 3.12 -12.68
CA ASP A 44 -8.66 3.54 -11.32
C ASP A 44 -9.85 3.33 -10.37
N LYS A 45 -11.01 3.80 -10.75
CA LYS A 45 -12.24 3.66 -9.93
C LYS A 45 -13.49 3.96 -10.77
N GLU A 46 -14.20 2.92 -11.15
CA GLU A 46 -15.47 3.05 -11.83
C GLU A 46 -16.58 3.46 -10.83
N PRO A 47 -17.49 4.38 -11.18
CA PRO A 47 -18.57 4.82 -10.26
C PRO A 47 -19.59 3.74 -9.90
N SER A 48 -19.71 2.68 -10.71
CA SER A 48 -20.66 1.58 -10.48
C SER A 48 -20.31 0.79 -9.20
N ALA A 49 -21.29 0.30 -8.48
CA ALA A 49 -21.11 -0.56 -7.31
C ALA A 49 -20.40 -1.88 -7.65
N LEU A 50 -20.50 -2.32 -8.92
CA LEU A 50 -19.83 -3.52 -9.43
C LEU A 50 -18.66 -3.16 -10.35
N GLY A 51 -18.23 -1.91 -10.35
CA GLY A 51 -17.18 -1.39 -11.23
C GLY A 51 -15.77 -1.81 -10.83
N GLN A 52 -14.83 -1.39 -11.64
CA GLN A 52 -13.41 -1.68 -11.44
C GLN A 52 -12.84 -0.82 -10.28
N TYR A 53 -12.04 -1.46 -9.42
CA TYR A 53 -11.41 -0.82 -8.26
C TYR A 53 -9.93 -1.22 -8.20
N VAL A 54 -9.23 -1.02 -9.31
CA VAL A 54 -7.82 -1.41 -9.44
C VAL A 54 -6.96 -0.75 -8.35
N ARG A 55 -7.19 0.54 -8.10
CA ARG A 55 -6.44 1.29 -7.09
C ARG A 55 -6.58 0.69 -5.68
N GLU A 56 -7.78 0.21 -5.33
CA GLU A 56 -8.07 -0.35 -4.00
C GLU A 56 -7.63 -1.81 -3.85
N THR A 57 -7.40 -2.51 -4.97
CA THR A 57 -7.02 -3.94 -4.96
C THR A 57 -5.54 -4.16 -5.25
N PHE A 58 -4.89 -3.25 -5.98
CA PHE A 58 -3.50 -3.41 -6.42
C PHE A 58 -2.55 -3.72 -5.25
N HIS A 59 -2.65 -2.97 -4.15
CA HIS A 59 -1.77 -3.15 -2.98
C HIS A 59 -1.98 -4.51 -2.26
N LEU A 60 -3.09 -5.22 -2.58
CA LEU A 60 -3.38 -6.55 -2.04
C LEU A 60 -2.67 -7.67 -2.82
N SER A 61 -1.86 -7.34 -3.81
CA SER A 61 -1.18 -8.33 -4.66
C SER A 61 -0.12 -9.11 -3.88
N ASP A 62 0.14 -10.34 -4.31
CA ASP A 62 1.16 -11.24 -3.75
C ASP A 62 2.52 -11.00 -4.41
N VAL A 63 2.50 -10.48 -5.65
CA VAL A 63 3.68 -10.10 -6.42
C VAL A 63 3.33 -8.93 -7.31
N PHE A 64 4.30 -8.06 -7.55
CA PHE A 64 4.16 -6.86 -8.37
C PHE A 64 5.16 -6.93 -9.52
N PHE A 65 4.67 -6.86 -10.75
CA PHE A 65 5.51 -6.82 -11.94
C PHE A 65 5.40 -5.46 -12.63
N ARG A 66 6.54 -4.96 -13.08
CA ARG A 66 6.57 -3.83 -14.00
C ARG A 66 6.51 -4.41 -15.42
N ILE A 67 5.58 -3.90 -16.21
CA ILE A 67 5.42 -4.31 -17.60
C ILE A 67 5.64 -3.12 -18.53
N ASN A 68 6.07 -3.39 -19.74
CA ASN A 68 6.08 -2.39 -20.82
C ASN A 68 4.65 -2.16 -21.31
N ALA A 69 4.41 -1.08 -22.03
CA ALA A 69 3.08 -0.76 -22.54
C ALA A 69 2.56 -1.79 -23.56
N ASP A 70 3.46 -2.53 -24.23
CA ASP A 70 3.13 -3.62 -25.14
C ASP A 70 2.86 -4.96 -24.41
N GLY A 71 3.00 -4.98 -23.08
CA GLY A 71 2.80 -6.16 -22.25
C GLY A 71 4.05 -7.00 -22.03
N GLY A 72 5.18 -6.63 -22.64
CA GLY A 72 6.44 -7.37 -22.50
C GLY A 72 7.24 -7.02 -21.25
N GLY A 73 8.41 -7.63 -21.13
CA GLY A 73 9.41 -7.31 -20.11
C GLY A 73 9.19 -7.98 -18.75
N ILE A 74 8.36 -9.04 -18.67
CA ILE A 74 8.07 -9.70 -17.40
C ILE A 74 8.59 -11.14 -17.30
N ASP A 75 9.12 -11.70 -18.36
CA ASP A 75 9.44 -13.15 -18.44
C ASP A 75 10.36 -13.60 -17.29
N GLU A 76 11.47 -12.91 -17.08
CA GLU A 76 12.42 -13.24 -16.01
C GLU A 76 11.81 -13.11 -14.62
N ALA A 77 10.96 -12.10 -14.41
CA ALA A 77 10.31 -11.85 -13.13
C ALA A 77 9.24 -12.92 -12.83
N VAL A 78 8.51 -13.35 -13.86
CA VAL A 78 7.53 -14.44 -13.78
C VAL A 78 8.25 -15.77 -13.50
N GLU A 79 9.31 -16.06 -14.24
CA GLU A 79 10.13 -17.27 -14.03
C GLU A 79 10.67 -17.31 -12.58
N ARG A 80 11.24 -16.21 -12.11
CA ARG A 80 11.76 -16.11 -10.74
C ARG A 80 10.62 -16.36 -9.72
N TRP A 81 9.45 -15.77 -9.95
CA TRP A 81 8.31 -15.96 -9.06
C TRP A 81 7.84 -17.42 -9.02
N ILE A 82 7.74 -18.08 -10.20
CA ILE A 82 7.38 -19.50 -10.28
C ILE A 82 8.43 -20.37 -9.56
N ASN A 83 9.70 -20.06 -9.78
CA ASN A 83 10.80 -20.78 -9.10
C ASN A 83 10.71 -20.66 -7.57
N LEU A 84 10.37 -19.48 -7.06
CA LEU A 84 10.16 -19.25 -5.63
C LEU A 84 8.91 -19.98 -5.12
N LEU A 85 7.82 -19.91 -5.87
CA LEU A 85 6.52 -20.49 -5.49
C LEU A 85 6.59 -22.03 -5.36
N PHE A 86 7.33 -22.66 -6.28
CA PHE A 86 7.46 -24.13 -6.33
C PHE A 86 8.80 -24.64 -5.79
N GLY A 87 9.62 -23.80 -5.23
CA GLY A 87 10.91 -24.18 -4.66
C GLY A 87 11.89 -24.76 -5.67
N LEU A 88 11.76 -24.40 -6.95
CA LEU A 88 12.56 -24.97 -8.05
C LEU A 88 14.01 -24.50 -8.03
N ALA A 89 14.24 -23.26 -7.63
CA ALA A 89 15.58 -22.69 -7.52
C ALA A 89 15.72 -21.86 -6.26
N ILE A 90 16.96 -21.67 -5.82
CA ILE A 90 17.25 -20.82 -4.68
C ILE A 90 17.36 -19.36 -5.18
N HIS A 91 16.48 -18.50 -4.70
CA HIS A 91 16.55 -17.07 -4.94
C HIS A 91 16.63 -16.34 -3.61
N SER A 92 17.51 -15.38 -3.51
CA SER A 92 17.51 -14.43 -2.39
C SER A 92 16.57 -13.26 -2.69
N PRO A 93 16.11 -12.53 -1.67
CA PRO A 93 15.36 -11.31 -1.90
C PRO A 93 16.18 -10.27 -2.67
N THR A 94 15.50 -9.46 -3.46
CA THR A 94 16.12 -8.27 -4.04
C THR A 94 16.27 -7.20 -2.96
N PHE A 95 17.05 -6.18 -3.24
CA PHE A 95 17.23 -5.01 -2.40
C PHE A 95 15.87 -4.36 -2.05
N GLU A 96 15.04 -4.22 -3.09
CA GLU A 96 13.70 -3.60 -2.94
C GLU A 96 12.77 -4.46 -2.07
N GLU A 97 12.82 -5.78 -2.25
CA GLU A 97 12.01 -6.72 -1.47
C GLU A 97 12.42 -6.70 0.00
N PHE A 98 13.72 -6.67 0.28
CA PHE A 98 14.22 -6.60 1.66
C PHE A 98 13.81 -5.28 2.33
N GLY A 99 14.02 -4.15 1.64
CA GLY A 99 13.65 -2.83 2.16
C GLY A 99 12.16 -2.74 2.45
N MET A 100 11.32 -3.21 1.53
CA MET A 100 9.86 -3.17 1.73
C MET A 100 9.40 -4.13 2.84
N PHE A 101 10.07 -5.27 3.02
CA PHE A 101 9.80 -6.18 4.13
C PHE A 101 10.09 -5.50 5.48
N GLN A 102 11.19 -4.76 5.60
CA GLN A 102 11.49 -4.01 6.82
C GLN A 102 10.40 -2.95 7.11
N ALA A 103 9.95 -2.23 6.10
CA ALA A 103 8.85 -1.26 6.22
C ALA A 103 7.55 -1.96 6.65
N TYR A 104 7.23 -3.10 6.05
CA TYR A 104 6.05 -3.88 6.41
C TYR A 104 6.13 -4.40 7.85
N GLY A 105 7.29 -4.91 8.26
CA GLY A 105 7.51 -5.33 9.66
C GLY A 105 7.28 -4.19 10.64
N ALA A 106 7.78 -3.00 10.31
CA ALA A 106 7.56 -1.79 11.12
C ALA A 106 6.06 -1.43 11.20
N SER A 107 5.30 -1.58 10.13
CA SER A 107 3.86 -1.26 10.13
C SER A 107 3.07 -2.13 11.12
N GLN A 108 3.49 -3.39 11.31
CA GLN A 108 2.79 -4.33 12.21
C GLN A 108 2.87 -3.91 13.68
N ARG A 109 3.81 -3.02 14.01
CA ARG A 109 3.95 -2.45 15.36
C ARG A 109 2.88 -1.38 15.65
N SER A 110 2.33 -0.75 14.63
CA SER A 110 1.35 0.34 14.81
C SER A 110 0.04 -0.17 15.41
N ALA A 111 -0.43 0.49 16.46
CA ALA A 111 -1.74 0.27 17.07
C ALA A 111 -2.73 1.39 16.70
N GLN A 112 -2.43 2.17 15.66
CA GLN A 112 -3.31 3.23 15.17
C GLN A 112 -4.67 2.68 14.73
N LEU A 113 -5.74 3.41 15.06
CA LEU A 113 -7.11 2.95 14.85
C LEU A 113 -7.54 2.97 13.38
N SER A 114 -6.94 3.83 12.56
CA SER A 114 -7.34 4.01 11.16
C SER A 114 -6.57 3.09 10.19
N ARG A 115 -5.23 3.10 10.23
CA ARG A 115 -4.39 2.25 9.37
C ARG A 115 -2.99 2.10 9.97
N GLN A 116 -2.36 0.98 9.64
CA GLN A 116 -0.97 0.71 10.03
C GLN A 116 -0.05 1.11 8.87
N VAL A 117 0.80 2.09 9.07
CA VAL A 117 1.80 2.53 8.08
C VAL A 117 3.20 2.29 8.63
N GLY A 118 4.07 1.72 7.82
CA GLY A 118 5.46 1.50 8.19
C GLY A 118 6.41 2.01 7.12
N ALA A 119 7.60 2.35 7.55
CA ALA A 119 8.67 2.83 6.68
C ALA A 119 10.02 2.28 7.13
N SER A 120 10.92 2.12 6.18
CA SER A 120 12.32 1.79 6.43
C SER A 120 13.22 2.67 5.57
N ILE A 121 14.40 2.96 6.05
CA ILE A 121 15.41 3.74 5.33
C ILE A 121 16.66 2.88 5.23
N LEU A 122 17.13 2.67 4.02
CA LEU A 122 18.31 1.86 3.73
C LEU A 122 19.38 2.67 3.00
N THR A 123 20.63 2.34 3.28
CA THR A 123 21.77 2.86 2.52
C THR A 123 21.73 2.32 1.07
N ASP A 124 22.59 2.80 0.20
CA ASP A 124 22.77 2.26 -1.13
C ASP A 124 23.43 0.87 -1.15
N ARG A 125 23.90 0.39 0.01
CA ARG A 125 24.49 -0.95 0.18
C ARG A 125 23.53 -1.95 0.85
N GLY A 126 22.34 -1.50 1.28
CA GLY A 126 21.34 -2.36 1.88
C GLY A 126 21.32 -2.38 3.41
N ASP A 127 22.20 -1.59 4.05
CA ASP A 127 22.17 -1.49 5.52
C ASP A 127 20.92 -0.72 5.97
N VAL A 128 20.22 -1.25 6.94
CA VAL A 128 19.03 -0.58 7.50
C VAL A 128 19.51 0.55 8.44
N ILE A 129 19.22 1.79 8.06
CA ILE A 129 19.53 2.97 8.87
C ILE A 129 18.46 3.14 9.97
N ALA A 130 17.20 3.01 9.59
CA ALA A 130 16.08 3.24 10.50
C ALA A 130 14.82 2.54 10.02
N VAL A 131 13.95 2.20 10.96
CA VAL A 131 12.58 1.79 10.70
C VAL A 131 11.63 2.63 11.56
N GLY A 132 10.43 2.87 11.07
CA GLY A 132 9.45 3.68 11.78
C GLY A 132 8.03 3.31 11.40
N THR A 133 7.09 3.77 12.21
CA THR A 133 5.67 3.54 11.98
C THR A 133 4.86 4.78 12.42
N ASN A 134 3.60 4.84 12.03
CA ASN A 134 2.71 5.95 12.35
C ASN A 134 2.12 5.85 13.76
N GLU A 135 2.94 5.45 14.74
CA GLU A 135 2.50 5.35 16.12
C GLU A 135 2.72 6.68 16.86
N VAL A 136 1.99 6.90 17.94
CA VAL A 136 2.06 8.13 18.76
C VAL A 136 3.48 8.30 19.31
N PRO A 137 4.09 9.49 19.12
CA PRO A 137 5.42 9.78 19.64
C PRO A 137 5.40 9.93 21.18
N ARG A 138 6.51 9.56 21.80
CA ARG A 138 6.68 9.61 23.25
C ARG A 138 7.64 10.74 23.63
N ALA A 139 7.34 11.42 24.72
CA ALA A 139 8.24 12.45 25.29
C ALA A 139 9.60 11.81 25.65
N GLY A 140 10.68 12.47 25.25
CA GLY A 140 12.04 11.94 25.40
C GLY A 140 12.54 11.17 24.17
N GLY A 141 11.71 11.01 23.14
CA GLY A 141 12.07 10.37 21.88
C GLY A 141 11.50 8.97 21.72
N GLY A 142 11.33 8.55 20.47
CA GLY A 142 10.73 7.27 20.13
C GLY A 142 9.22 7.30 20.20
N GLN A 143 8.63 6.13 20.34
CA GLN A 143 7.18 5.92 20.34
C GLN A 143 6.81 5.01 21.50
N TYR A 144 5.53 5.01 21.87
CA TYR A 144 5.04 4.13 22.94
C TYR A 144 5.14 2.65 22.55
N TRP A 145 5.40 1.81 23.56
CA TRP A 145 5.43 0.35 23.46
C TRP A 145 4.38 -0.26 24.37
N GLU A 146 4.04 -1.51 24.12
CA GLU A 146 3.15 -2.25 25.02
C GLU A 146 3.85 -2.41 26.38
N GLY A 147 3.13 -2.09 27.44
CA GLY A 147 3.66 -2.12 28.81
C GLY A 147 4.20 -0.79 29.35
N ASP A 148 4.26 0.26 28.52
CA ASP A 148 4.63 1.60 29.03
C ASP A 148 3.64 2.06 30.10
N ARG A 149 4.13 2.60 31.23
CA ARG A 149 3.30 3.06 32.36
C ARG A 149 2.33 4.16 31.98
N ARG A 150 2.78 5.10 31.15
CA ARG A 150 1.92 6.10 30.51
C ARG A 150 1.84 5.75 29.04
N ASP A 151 0.68 5.41 28.58
CA ASP A 151 0.43 5.00 27.20
C ASP A 151 -0.74 5.83 26.67
N ASP A 152 -0.40 6.87 25.92
CA ASP A 152 -1.36 7.82 25.36
C ASP A 152 -1.73 7.51 23.91
N ARG A 153 -1.52 6.25 23.47
CA ARG A 153 -1.94 5.81 22.13
C ARG A 153 -3.46 5.86 21.98
N ASP A 154 -3.93 6.09 20.78
CA ASP A 154 -5.36 6.29 20.49
C ASP A 154 -6.24 5.15 21.02
N HIS A 155 -5.79 3.88 20.90
CA HIS A 155 -6.57 2.75 21.42
C HIS A 155 -6.70 2.74 22.95
N LYS A 156 -5.74 3.32 23.68
CA LYS A 156 -5.82 3.48 25.15
C LYS A 156 -6.74 4.66 25.50
N ARG A 157 -6.68 5.73 24.71
CA ARG A 157 -7.57 6.89 24.82
C ARG A 157 -8.98 6.58 24.36
N LYS A 158 -9.19 5.50 23.60
CA LYS A 158 -10.47 5.06 23.00
C LYS A 158 -11.00 6.07 21.99
N LEU A 159 -10.12 6.81 21.34
CA LEU A 159 -10.47 7.90 20.44
C LEU A 159 -9.35 8.09 19.42
N ASP A 160 -9.71 8.18 18.13
CA ASP A 160 -8.75 8.56 17.08
C ASP A 160 -8.53 10.07 17.18
N SER A 161 -7.34 10.49 17.57
CA SER A 161 -6.99 11.90 17.78
C SER A 161 -7.14 12.72 16.49
N ASN A 162 -6.90 12.11 15.34
CA ASN A 162 -7.07 12.77 14.04
C ASN A 162 -8.56 13.04 13.75
N ASP A 163 -9.44 12.06 14.02
CA ASP A 163 -10.88 12.24 13.86
C ASP A 163 -11.44 13.31 14.81
N GLU A 164 -10.86 13.41 16.02
CA GLU A 164 -11.23 14.46 16.99
C GLU A 164 -10.91 15.86 16.43
N ILE A 165 -9.71 16.07 15.95
CA ILE A 165 -9.27 17.36 15.36
C ILE A 165 -10.11 17.68 14.11
N ILE A 166 -10.35 16.71 13.24
CA ILE A 166 -11.21 16.89 12.06
C ILE A 166 -12.61 17.35 12.49
N ARG A 167 -13.15 16.73 13.53
CA ARG A 167 -14.46 17.11 14.08
C ARG A 167 -14.47 18.56 14.55
N GLU A 168 -13.44 18.96 15.30
CA GLU A 168 -13.29 20.35 15.80
C GLU A 168 -13.24 21.36 14.64
N ILE A 169 -12.37 21.11 13.65
CA ILE A 169 -12.22 21.98 12.46
C ILE A 169 -13.57 22.12 11.71
N LEU A 170 -14.28 20.99 11.51
CA LEU A 170 -15.58 21.03 10.82
C LEU A 170 -16.64 21.80 11.62
N LEU A 171 -16.69 21.62 12.93
CA LEU A 171 -17.64 22.35 13.79
C LEU A 171 -17.33 23.85 13.80
N GLU A 172 -16.06 24.22 13.86
CA GLU A 172 -15.62 25.60 13.78
C GLU A 172 -16.01 26.22 12.44
N ALA A 173 -15.75 25.52 11.33
CA ALA A 173 -16.10 25.98 9.99
C ALA A 173 -17.61 26.15 9.81
N LEU A 174 -18.41 25.18 10.29
CA LEU A 174 -19.87 25.27 10.25
C LEU A 174 -20.39 26.44 11.11
N GLY A 175 -19.80 26.65 12.28
CA GLY A 175 -20.14 27.77 13.16
C GLY A 175 -19.85 29.12 12.55
N ALA A 176 -18.82 29.20 11.69
CA ALA A 176 -18.43 30.46 11.01
C ALA A 176 -19.24 30.72 9.72
N THR A 177 -19.79 29.67 9.08
CA THR A 177 -20.34 29.79 7.71
C THR A 177 -21.85 29.55 7.62
N VAL A 178 -22.46 28.93 8.65
CA VAL A 178 -23.89 28.61 8.63
C VAL A 178 -24.68 29.63 9.44
N ASP A 179 -25.55 30.40 8.77
CA ASP A 179 -26.40 31.36 9.43
C ASP A 179 -27.32 30.67 10.47
N GLY A 180 -27.37 31.25 11.66
CA GLY A 180 -28.22 30.71 12.74
C GLY A 180 -27.62 29.47 13.44
N TRP A 181 -26.37 29.08 13.18
CA TRP A 181 -25.76 27.91 13.80
C TRP A 181 -25.93 27.86 15.32
N ASN A 182 -25.73 28.98 15.99
CA ASN A 182 -25.79 29.05 17.46
C ASN A 182 -27.23 28.90 18.01
N SER A 183 -28.23 29.14 17.20
CA SER A 183 -29.65 28.99 17.59
C SER A 183 -30.26 27.63 17.17
N MET A 184 -29.51 26.83 16.38
CA MET A 184 -29.95 25.51 15.94
C MET A 184 -29.99 24.51 17.10
N GLY A 185 -30.94 23.57 17.07
CA GLY A 185 -31.01 22.45 18.00
C GLY A 185 -29.87 21.45 17.81
N THR A 186 -29.52 20.72 18.85
CA THR A 186 -28.46 19.72 18.85
C THR A 186 -28.62 18.70 17.71
N ALA A 187 -29.84 18.20 17.52
CA ALA A 187 -30.13 17.20 16.47
C ALA A 187 -29.89 17.76 15.08
N GLU A 188 -30.26 19.00 14.84
CA GLU A 188 -30.07 19.69 13.54
C GLU A 188 -28.60 19.93 13.25
N ARG A 189 -27.83 20.41 14.25
CA ARG A 189 -26.36 20.56 14.14
C ARG A 189 -25.69 19.24 13.83
N THR A 190 -26.08 18.16 14.52
CA THR A 190 -25.51 16.82 14.30
C THR A 190 -25.81 16.34 12.89
N SER A 191 -27.05 16.51 12.42
CA SER A 191 -27.43 16.12 11.05
C SER A 191 -26.60 16.87 10.00
N LEU A 192 -26.47 18.19 10.14
CA LEU A 192 -25.72 19.02 9.21
C LEU A 192 -24.22 18.67 9.25
N PHE A 193 -23.67 18.40 10.42
CA PHE A 193 -22.28 17.95 10.58
C PHE A 193 -22.03 16.64 9.81
N GLU A 194 -22.89 15.63 10.00
CA GLU A 194 -22.73 14.32 9.34
C GLU A 194 -22.88 14.43 7.81
N GLN A 195 -23.81 15.26 7.33
CA GLN A 195 -23.94 15.55 5.91
C GLN A 195 -22.66 16.20 5.34
N THR A 196 -22.14 17.19 6.07
CA THR A 196 -20.92 17.92 5.65
C THR A 196 -19.69 16.98 5.67
N LYS A 197 -19.54 16.18 6.72
CA LYS A 197 -18.48 15.17 6.84
C LYS A 197 -18.54 14.19 5.64
N THR A 198 -19.74 13.75 5.28
CA THR A 198 -19.97 12.83 4.14
C THR A 198 -19.59 13.49 2.81
N LYS A 199 -20.03 14.74 2.59
CA LYS A 199 -19.72 15.50 1.37
C LYS A 199 -18.22 15.80 1.23
N LEU A 200 -17.53 15.99 2.36
CA LEU A 200 -16.10 16.27 2.39
C LEU A 200 -15.23 15.02 2.44
N LYS A 201 -15.84 13.83 2.47
CA LYS A 201 -15.10 12.57 2.45
C LYS A 201 -14.23 12.49 1.19
N GLY A 202 -12.91 12.39 1.39
CA GLY A 202 -11.95 12.42 0.29
C GLY A 202 -11.44 13.82 -0.06
N SER A 203 -11.94 14.88 0.58
CA SER A 203 -11.46 16.24 0.34
C SER A 203 -10.10 16.47 1.02
N ARG A 204 -9.38 17.47 0.53
CA ARG A 204 -8.07 17.89 1.04
C ARG A 204 -8.12 18.47 2.46
N LEU A 205 -9.28 19.02 2.82
CA LEU A 205 -9.48 19.66 4.14
C LEU A 205 -9.26 18.68 5.29
N LEU A 206 -9.57 17.39 5.08
CA LEU A 206 -9.47 16.35 6.10
C LEU A 206 -8.10 15.63 6.13
N SER A 207 -7.05 16.19 5.50
CA SER A 207 -5.73 15.53 5.41
C SER A 207 -4.57 16.39 5.96
N LEU A 208 -4.83 17.28 6.93
CA LEU A 208 -3.89 18.34 7.32
C LEU A 208 -2.88 18.00 8.44
N THR A 209 -2.86 16.77 9.01
CA THR A 209 -2.10 16.50 10.24
C THR A 209 -1.13 15.32 10.17
N GLU A 210 0.25 15.57 10.06
CA GLU A 210 1.29 14.54 10.30
C GLU A 210 2.74 15.09 10.22
N PHE A 211 3.64 14.66 11.05
CA PHE A 211 5.07 15.09 11.14
C PHE A 211 6.14 14.00 11.38
N UNK A 212 7.80 14.29 11.03
CA UNK A 212 8.99 13.65 11.42
C UNK A 212 10.21 13.88 10.61
N UNK A 213 11.43 13.87 11.07
CA UNK A 213 12.53 13.86 10.23
C UNK A 213 13.84 13.69 10.88
N VAL A 214 14.67 12.99 10.20
CA VAL A 214 16.13 12.84 10.46
C VAL A 214 16.89 12.90 9.15
N SER A 215 18.09 13.52 9.10
CA SER A 215 18.88 13.64 7.85
C SER A 215 19.43 12.27 7.43
N VAL A 216 19.08 11.82 6.21
CA VAL A 216 19.44 10.51 5.65
C VAL A 216 19.79 10.67 4.16
N ARG A 217 20.76 11.52 3.88
CA ARG A 217 21.17 11.87 2.50
C ARG A 217 21.51 10.63 1.67
N ARG A 218 21.00 10.62 0.43
CA ARG A 218 21.19 9.60 -0.61
C ARG A 218 20.60 8.22 -0.31
N ALA A 219 19.93 8.05 0.86
CA ALA A 219 19.29 6.79 1.20
C ALA A 219 18.03 6.56 0.34
N THR A 220 17.56 5.32 0.34
CA THR A 220 16.24 4.94 -0.20
C THR A 220 15.28 4.73 0.95
N LEU A 221 14.11 5.35 0.87
CA LEU A 221 13.03 5.17 1.82
C LEU A 221 12.00 4.21 1.22
N TYR A 222 11.66 3.17 1.96
CA TYR A 222 10.57 2.25 1.65
C TYR A 222 9.41 2.57 2.56
N CYS A 223 8.21 2.66 2.02
CA CYS A 223 7.02 2.99 2.80
C CYS A 223 5.84 2.13 2.32
N THR A 224 5.09 1.57 3.25
CA THR A 224 3.94 0.74 2.89
C THR A 224 2.86 1.54 2.15
N THR A 225 2.76 2.85 2.44
CA THR A 225 1.80 3.75 1.80
C THR A 225 2.53 4.96 1.22
N PHE A 226 2.09 5.45 0.06
CA PHE A 226 2.64 6.67 -0.59
C PHE A 226 2.62 7.85 0.41
N PRO A 227 3.75 8.55 0.60
CA PRO A 227 3.83 9.63 1.60
C PRO A 227 2.85 10.78 1.35
N CYS A 228 2.23 11.26 2.41
CA CYS A 228 1.43 12.48 2.34
C CYS A 228 2.34 13.69 2.04
N HIS A 229 1.74 14.82 1.68
CA HIS A 229 2.51 16.01 1.29
C HIS A 229 3.42 16.55 2.41
N ASN A 230 3.01 16.42 3.67
CA ASN A 230 3.86 16.82 4.81
C ASN A 230 5.06 15.89 4.95
N CYS A 231 4.84 14.56 4.89
CA CYS A 231 5.95 13.60 4.90
C CYS A 231 6.89 13.83 3.71
N ALA A 232 6.34 14.10 2.52
CA ALA A 232 7.13 14.36 1.32
C ALA A 232 8.06 15.57 1.49
N LYS A 233 7.59 16.65 2.11
CA LYS A 233 8.41 17.83 2.45
C LYS A 233 9.64 17.42 3.28
N HIS A 234 9.44 16.61 4.31
CA HIS A 234 10.54 16.15 5.16
C HIS A 234 11.48 15.18 4.45
N ILE A 235 10.94 14.30 3.58
CA ILE A 235 11.72 13.38 2.75
C ILE A 235 12.67 14.17 1.84
N VAL A 236 12.17 15.20 1.16
CA VAL A 236 12.98 16.07 0.30
C VAL A 236 14.06 16.78 1.12
N SER A 237 13.68 17.39 2.25
CA SER A 237 14.63 18.14 3.08
C SER A 237 15.68 17.25 3.77
N ALA A 238 15.35 15.97 4.03
CA ALA A 238 16.28 14.99 4.59
C ALA A 238 17.32 14.48 3.58
N GLY A 239 17.13 14.79 2.27
CA GLY A 239 18.06 14.40 1.22
C GLY A 239 17.93 12.95 0.74
N ILE A 240 16.78 12.33 0.94
CA ILE A 240 16.44 11.01 0.38
C ILE A 240 16.51 11.10 -1.16
N LYS A 241 17.09 10.10 -1.82
CA LYS A 241 17.18 10.07 -3.29
C LYS A 241 16.01 9.33 -3.96
N LYS A 242 15.41 8.38 -3.24
CA LYS A 242 14.35 7.53 -3.80
C LYS A 242 13.34 7.14 -2.71
N VAL A 243 12.07 7.12 -3.07
CA VAL A 243 10.98 6.58 -2.24
C VAL A 243 10.33 5.44 -3.02
N VAL A 244 10.16 4.29 -2.36
CA VAL A 244 9.45 3.14 -2.93
C VAL A 244 8.21 2.88 -2.06
N TYR A 245 7.04 2.77 -2.69
CA TYR A 245 5.78 2.62 -1.95
C TYR A 245 4.91 1.50 -2.55
N VAL A 246 4.02 0.90 -1.74
CA VAL A 246 3.09 -0.14 -2.20
C VAL A 246 1.69 0.45 -2.43
N GLU A 247 1.09 1.01 -1.38
CA GLU A 247 -0.28 1.52 -1.45
C GLU A 247 -0.29 2.97 -1.94
N PRO A 248 -1.02 3.29 -3.02
CA PRO A 248 -1.16 4.68 -3.46
C PRO A 248 -1.97 5.50 -2.44
N TYR A 249 -1.67 6.80 -2.36
CA TYR A 249 -2.40 7.75 -1.50
C TYR A 249 -2.89 8.93 -2.36
N PRO A 250 -4.07 8.81 -2.99
CA PRO A 250 -4.57 9.81 -3.95
C PRO A 250 -4.77 11.21 -3.37
N LYS A 251 -4.94 11.32 -2.05
CA LYS A 251 -5.10 12.62 -1.36
C LYS A 251 -3.79 13.38 -1.21
N SER A 252 -2.65 12.73 -1.47
CA SER A 252 -1.35 13.38 -1.35
C SER A 252 -1.20 14.50 -2.37
N LEU A 253 -0.80 15.67 -1.92
CA LEU A 253 -0.48 16.82 -2.77
C LEU A 253 1.03 16.91 -3.06
N SER A 254 1.81 15.89 -2.72
CA SER A 254 3.27 15.93 -2.75
C SER A 254 3.82 16.28 -4.14
N SER A 255 3.30 15.63 -5.18
CA SER A 255 3.75 15.86 -6.57
C SER A 255 3.37 17.27 -7.10
N ARG A 256 2.31 17.85 -6.55
CA ARG A 256 1.86 19.20 -6.95
C ARG A 256 2.55 20.31 -6.16
N LEU A 257 2.77 20.10 -4.86
CA LEU A 257 3.38 21.12 -3.97
C LEU A 257 4.91 21.11 -4.04
N HIS A 258 5.50 20.03 -4.54
CA HIS A 258 6.95 19.84 -4.63
C HIS A 258 7.35 19.33 -6.03
N ASP A 259 6.72 19.90 -7.08
CA ASP A 259 6.96 19.51 -8.47
C ASP A 259 8.38 19.86 -8.94
N ASP A 260 9.01 20.84 -8.28
CA ASP A 260 10.41 21.20 -8.48
C ASP A 260 11.38 20.15 -7.91
N SER A 261 10.96 19.38 -6.90
CA SER A 261 11.81 18.54 -6.07
C SER A 261 11.45 17.04 -6.13
N ILE A 262 10.27 16.67 -6.63
CA ILE A 262 9.78 15.29 -6.72
C ILE A 262 9.48 14.91 -8.16
N SER A 263 9.92 13.72 -8.59
CA SER A 263 9.51 13.11 -9.85
C SER A 263 8.78 11.79 -9.56
N LEU A 264 7.76 11.50 -10.35
CA LEU A 264 7.02 10.23 -10.25
C LEU A 264 7.57 9.27 -11.32
N ASP A 265 7.99 8.08 -10.87
CA ASP A 265 8.40 6.95 -11.71
C ASP A 265 9.69 7.13 -12.51
N ARG A 266 10.06 8.36 -12.83
CA ARG A 266 11.25 8.65 -13.63
C ARG A 266 12.36 9.24 -12.78
N ARG A 267 13.58 8.82 -13.05
CA ARG A 267 14.75 9.43 -12.43
C ARG A 267 15.05 10.75 -13.15
N GLU A 268 14.87 11.85 -12.43
CA GLU A 268 15.24 13.20 -12.89
C GLU A 268 16.40 13.71 -12.04
N ALA A 269 17.32 14.42 -12.67
CA ALA A 269 18.46 15.04 -11.95
C ALA A 269 17.90 16.00 -10.90
N ASN A 270 18.47 15.93 -9.71
CA ASN A 270 18.14 16.82 -8.58
C ASN A 270 16.70 16.69 -8.02
N LYS A 271 15.98 15.60 -8.39
CA LYS A 271 14.67 15.30 -7.79
C LYS A 271 14.69 13.98 -7.05
N VAL A 272 13.85 13.88 -6.04
CA VAL A 272 13.56 12.61 -5.33
C VAL A 272 12.61 11.78 -6.19
N THR A 273 13.01 10.59 -6.58
CA THR A 273 12.14 9.71 -7.38
C THR A 273 11.18 8.95 -6.46
N PHE A 274 9.88 9.11 -6.68
CA PHE A 274 8.84 8.32 -6.01
C PHE A 274 8.37 7.24 -6.99
N ALA A 275 8.60 5.97 -6.65
CA ALA A 275 8.32 4.83 -7.54
C ALA A 275 7.47 3.77 -6.82
N PRO A 276 6.53 3.13 -7.51
CA PRO A 276 5.81 2.00 -6.93
C PRO A 276 6.74 0.79 -6.76
N PHE A 277 6.42 -0.03 -5.79
CA PHE A 277 7.16 -1.25 -5.46
C PHE A 277 6.98 -2.29 -6.57
N VAL A 278 8.06 -2.98 -6.90
CA VAL A 278 8.08 -4.12 -7.83
C VAL A 278 8.79 -5.27 -7.12
N GLY A 279 8.28 -6.48 -7.23
CA GLY A 279 8.84 -7.69 -6.63
C GLY A 279 7.82 -8.46 -5.78
N ILE A 280 8.33 -9.39 -5.00
CA ILE A 280 7.52 -10.21 -4.09
C ILE A 280 6.94 -9.34 -2.97
N ALA A 281 5.64 -9.38 -2.80
CA ALA A 281 4.95 -8.59 -1.76
C ALA A 281 5.53 -8.91 -0.37
N PRO A 282 5.71 -7.90 0.50
CA PRO A 282 6.36 -8.11 1.80
C PRO A 282 5.64 -9.13 2.68
N ARG A 283 4.33 -9.28 2.53
CA ARG A 283 3.57 -10.28 3.29
C ARG A 283 3.90 -11.73 2.88
N ARG A 284 4.43 -11.94 1.66
CA ARG A 284 4.84 -13.26 1.15
C ARG A 284 6.33 -13.54 1.39
N TYR A 285 7.05 -12.58 1.91
CA TYR A 285 8.49 -12.64 2.08
C TYR A 285 8.93 -13.86 2.90
N GLY A 286 8.32 -14.07 4.07
CA GLY A 286 8.64 -15.19 4.95
C GLY A 286 8.38 -16.54 4.29
N ASP A 287 7.26 -16.68 3.60
CA ASP A 287 6.88 -17.95 2.96
C ASP A 287 7.79 -18.32 1.80
N LEU A 288 8.21 -17.33 1.00
CA LEU A 288 8.95 -17.59 -0.25
C LEU A 288 10.48 -17.60 -0.06
N PHE A 289 11.02 -16.85 0.91
CA PHE A 289 12.48 -16.77 1.09
C PHE A 289 13.03 -17.59 2.25
N SER A 290 12.19 -18.01 3.21
CA SER A 290 12.65 -18.86 4.34
C SER A 290 13.00 -20.28 3.89
N MET A 291 13.98 -20.90 4.52
CA MET A 291 14.26 -22.32 4.32
C MET A 291 13.09 -23.17 4.85
N LYS A 292 12.42 -22.71 5.91
CA LYS A 292 11.26 -23.40 6.51
C LYS A 292 10.08 -22.44 6.53
N THR A 293 8.99 -22.82 5.88
CA THR A 293 7.75 -22.01 5.86
C THR A 293 7.03 -22.06 7.21
N SER A 294 6.10 -21.14 7.44
CA SER A 294 5.22 -21.15 8.61
C SER A 294 4.39 -22.44 8.73
N THR A 295 4.13 -23.11 7.61
CA THR A 295 3.38 -24.38 7.56
C THR A 295 4.29 -25.62 7.74
N GLY A 296 5.59 -25.41 7.94
CA GLY A 296 6.55 -26.49 8.22
C GLY A 296 7.22 -27.11 7.01
N ILE A 297 6.94 -26.63 5.79
CA ILE A 297 7.63 -27.10 4.58
C ILE A 297 9.09 -26.67 4.65
N VAL A 298 10.03 -27.60 4.49
CA VAL A 298 11.48 -27.32 4.52
C VAL A 298 12.05 -27.44 3.12
N LEU A 299 12.66 -26.38 2.63
CA LEU A 299 13.39 -26.38 1.35
C LEU A 299 14.81 -26.86 1.60
N GLN A 300 15.06 -28.14 1.33
CA GLN A 300 16.40 -28.70 1.45
C GLN A 300 17.29 -28.14 0.32
N ARG A 301 18.37 -27.46 0.67
CA ARG A 301 19.25 -26.77 -0.29
C ARG A 301 20.47 -27.57 -0.69
N LYS A 302 20.88 -28.52 0.15
CA LYS A 302 22.04 -29.37 -0.10
C LYS A 302 21.73 -30.85 0.20
N ASP A 303 22.43 -31.75 -0.49
CA ASP A 303 22.37 -33.19 -0.23
C ASP A 303 23.25 -33.57 0.98
N ASP A 304 23.36 -34.89 1.28
CA ASP A 304 24.12 -35.40 2.42
C ASP A 304 25.64 -35.18 2.26
N ASP A 305 26.11 -34.99 1.03
CA ASP A 305 27.52 -34.68 0.72
C ASP A 305 27.81 -33.16 0.75
N GLY A 306 26.78 -32.34 1.05
CA GLY A 306 26.90 -30.87 1.09
C GLY A 306 26.81 -30.18 -0.26
N LYS A 307 26.47 -30.90 -1.33
CA LYS A 307 26.36 -30.35 -2.69
C LYS A 307 24.98 -29.74 -2.93
N LEU A 308 24.93 -28.67 -3.72
CA LEU A 308 23.68 -28.01 -4.10
C LEU A 308 22.74 -29.00 -4.82
N ILE A 309 21.49 -29.09 -4.38
CA ILE A 309 20.45 -29.84 -5.09
C ILE A 309 19.94 -28.97 -6.24
N GLU A 310 20.29 -29.36 -7.48
CA GLU A 310 19.95 -28.60 -8.69
C GLU A 310 18.58 -28.97 -9.27
N ASN A 311 18.28 -30.26 -9.33
CA ASN A 311 17.07 -30.81 -9.95
C ASN A 311 16.02 -31.14 -8.89
N ARG A 312 15.30 -30.11 -8.45
CA ARG A 312 14.28 -30.26 -7.40
C ARG A 312 12.94 -30.73 -7.96
N ILE A 313 12.27 -31.56 -7.20
CA ILE A 313 10.88 -31.89 -7.49
C ILE A 313 10.05 -30.66 -7.08
N PRO A 314 9.22 -30.11 -7.98
CA PRO A 314 8.39 -28.96 -7.65
C PRO A 314 7.49 -29.25 -6.45
N GLU A 315 7.57 -28.43 -5.42
CA GLU A 315 6.69 -28.50 -4.25
C GLU A 315 6.14 -27.10 -3.92
N LEU A 316 4.84 -26.98 -3.98
CA LEU A 316 4.18 -25.70 -3.71
C LEU A 316 4.44 -25.27 -2.27
N ARG A 317 5.07 -24.13 -2.09
CA ARG A 317 5.46 -23.59 -0.79
C ARG A 317 4.27 -23.05 0.02
N LEU A 318 3.20 -22.71 -0.66
CA LEU A 318 1.97 -22.17 -0.07
C LEU A 318 0.87 -23.24 -0.19
N LYS A 319 0.51 -23.85 0.93
CA LYS A 319 -0.46 -24.97 0.92
C LYS A 319 -1.88 -24.49 0.59
N MET A 320 -2.53 -25.21 -0.30
CA MET A 320 -3.96 -25.02 -0.57
C MET A 320 -4.80 -25.61 0.57
N PRO A 321 -5.94 -25.01 0.89
CA PRO A 321 -6.84 -25.57 1.90
C PRO A 321 -7.35 -26.97 1.50
N HIS A 322 -7.44 -27.89 2.45
CA HIS A 322 -7.92 -29.26 2.24
C HIS A 322 -9.43 -29.44 2.45
N PHE A 323 -10.23 -28.41 2.16
CA PHE A 323 -11.70 -28.54 2.28
C PHE A 323 -12.39 -28.24 0.97
N SER A 324 -13.65 -28.67 0.88
CA SER A 324 -14.45 -28.49 -0.33
C SER A 324 -14.52 -27.02 -0.77
N MET A 325 -13.85 -26.70 -1.85
CA MET A 325 -13.87 -25.35 -2.44
C MET A 325 -15.26 -25.00 -2.96
N PHE A 326 -16.03 -25.99 -3.44
CA PHE A 326 -17.41 -25.77 -3.93
C PHE A 326 -18.32 -25.17 -2.85
N GLY A 327 -18.23 -25.65 -1.62
CA GLY A 327 -19.01 -25.10 -0.50
C GLY A 327 -18.64 -23.66 -0.19
N GLN A 328 -17.34 -23.36 -0.24
CA GLN A 328 -16.84 -22.00 0.00
C GLN A 328 -17.22 -21.04 -1.15
N GLU A 329 -17.11 -21.53 -2.39
CA GLU A 329 -17.52 -20.76 -3.58
C GLU A 329 -19.00 -20.39 -3.51
N ARG A 330 -19.88 -21.33 -3.13
CA ARG A 330 -21.32 -21.08 -2.98
C ARG A 330 -21.59 -20.02 -1.92
N LYS A 331 -20.90 -20.09 -0.78
CA LYS A 331 -21.03 -19.10 0.30
C LYS A 331 -20.56 -17.71 -0.16
N ALA A 332 -19.43 -17.66 -0.86
CA ALA A 332 -18.88 -16.40 -1.38
C ALA A 332 -19.82 -15.78 -2.43
N ALA A 333 -20.37 -16.62 -3.33
CA ALA A 333 -21.33 -16.18 -4.34
C ALA A 333 -22.63 -15.64 -3.69
N ALA A 334 -23.14 -16.33 -2.67
CA ALA A 334 -24.33 -15.86 -1.92
C ALA A 334 -24.09 -14.49 -1.28
N LYS A 335 -22.94 -14.31 -0.62
CA LYS A 335 -22.55 -13.02 -0.01
C LYS A 335 -22.42 -11.90 -1.07
N LEU A 336 -21.95 -12.24 -2.25
CA LEU A 336 -21.83 -11.27 -3.35
C LEU A 336 -23.21 -10.85 -3.84
N LEU A 337 -24.12 -11.81 -4.04
CA LEU A 337 -25.49 -11.55 -4.47
C LEU A 337 -26.25 -10.66 -3.48
N GLU A 338 -26.01 -10.81 -2.17
CA GLU A 338 -26.61 -9.95 -1.14
C GLU A 338 -26.16 -8.48 -1.25
N LYS A 339 -25.00 -8.22 -1.87
CA LYS A 339 -24.44 -6.86 -2.05
C LYS A 339 -24.90 -6.19 -3.33
N ILE A 340 -25.51 -6.94 -4.26
CA ILE A 340 -26.03 -6.38 -5.51
C ILE A 340 -27.32 -5.63 -5.20
N PRO A 341 -27.45 -4.34 -5.56
CA PRO A 341 -28.70 -3.61 -5.38
C PRO A 341 -29.86 -4.31 -6.10
N LYS A 342 -31.00 -4.42 -5.44
CA LYS A 342 -32.20 -5.09 -5.99
C LYS A 342 -32.71 -4.48 -7.31
N GLU A 343 -32.29 -3.27 -7.63
CA GLU A 343 -32.65 -2.59 -8.85
C GLU A 343 -31.93 -3.11 -10.11
N MET A 344 -30.96 -4.03 -9.91
CA MET A 344 -30.18 -4.63 -11.01
C MET A 344 -30.41 -6.14 -11.16
N SER A 345 -31.34 -6.73 -10.42
CA SER A 345 -31.68 -8.17 -10.50
C SER A 345 -32.88 -8.43 -11.41
#